data_0713924c09b0e2fa81dba819b4325366
#
_entry.id   0713924c09b0e2fa81dba819b4325366
#
_cell.length_a   1.000
_cell.length_b   1.000
_cell.length_c   1.000
_cell.angle_alpha   90.00
_cell.angle_beta   90.00
_cell.angle_gamma   90.00
#
_symmetry.space_group_name_H-M   'P 1'
#
loop_
_entity.id
_entity.type
_entity.pdbx_description
1 polymer ?
#
loop_
_entity_poly.entity_id
_entity_poly.type
_entity_poly.pdbx_seq_one_letter_code
_entity_poly.pdbx_strand_id
1 'polypeptide(L)'
;IRDRYRDGSNNGLMLKEIDELSGSVQLMSSDWDSSLSDYRPKIEISYVNYSGLEDYWTYHSQNIGRAGTVHVNDYNGNLILEHRVMETSGSRMPAEVSLVYNTNDKDTNIGYGKGFRLNFHQIIHKKSIAGNVYYAHTDADGTVHYFVEKEVEKDGNTVKEWKDETGLDLTLIRNLKSEEPYTIQNKDGNSMVFNESGYLIAVKDKNGNKLTVSYVNNRVKNITDGAGRIITLNYSLGSDGEEANLIQAVSPSGNKKTFAYTAGRLTTVTDIDGKKVFYTYDSNGMLASAENINGYQVKYGYYTEEPHRVKSIAEYGDGTKGKSLAMTLSLIHI
;
A
#
# COMPACT_ATOMS: atom_id res chain seq x y z
N ILE A 1 -14.66 0.04 19.76
CA ILE A 1 -15.48 0.91 18.89
C ILE A 1 -15.72 0.20 17.56
N ARG A 2 -14.67 -0.25 16.86
CA ARG A 2 -14.76 -0.93 15.55
C ARG A 2 -15.70 -2.14 15.56
N ASP A 3 -15.56 -3.04 16.52
CA ASP A 3 -16.38 -4.26 16.60
C ASP A 3 -17.85 -3.93 16.89
N ARG A 4 -18.11 -2.93 17.74
CA ARG A 4 -19.47 -2.45 18.03
C ARG A 4 -20.14 -1.78 16.84
N TYR A 5 -19.36 -1.15 15.95
CA TYR A 5 -19.89 -0.58 14.73
C TYR A 5 -20.20 -1.64 13.68
N ARG A 6 -19.38 -2.69 13.62
CA ARG A 6 -19.49 -3.79 12.64
C ARG A 6 -20.69 -4.71 12.90
N ASP A 7 -21.04 -4.93 14.17
CA ASP A 7 -22.17 -5.80 14.58
C ASP A 7 -23.46 -5.04 14.92
N GLY A 8 -23.48 -3.72 14.74
CA GLY A 8 -24.62 -2.86 15.01
C GLY A 8 -24.95 -2.68 16.50
N SER A 9 -24.09 -3.16 17.41
CA SER A 9 -24.30 -3.10 18.86
C SER A 9 -23.78 -1.81 19.49
N ASN A 10 -24.18 -0.65 18.97
CA ASN A 10 -23.79 0.64 19.54
C ASN A 10 -24.63 0.98 20.79
N ASN A 11 -24.24 0.45 21.95
CA ASN A 11 -24.89 0.72 23.24
C ASN A 11 -24.22 1.86 24.02
N GLY A 12 -23.42 2.69 23.37
CA GLY A 12 -22.65 3.77 23.99
C GLY A 12 -21.34 3.29 24.64
N LEU A 13 -20.67 4.21 25.30
CA LEU A 13 -19.43 3.96 26.04
C LEU A 13 -19.74 4.03 27.54
N MET A 14 -19.30 3.02 28.29
CA MET A 14 -19.35 3.03 29.75
C MET A 14 -17.94 3.24 30.29
N LEU A 15 -17.77 4.26 31.14
CA LEU A 15 -16.58 4.44 31.94
C LEU A 15 -16.71 3.62 33.22
N LYS A 16 -15.74 2.71 33.43
CA LYS A 16 -15.68 1.87 34.64
C LYS A 16 -14.32 2.05 35.28
N GLU A 17 -14.31 2.24 36.60
CA GLU A 17 -13.09 2.20 37.39
C GLU A 17 -12.56 0.76 37.46
N ILE A 18 -11.24 0.59 37.36
CA ILE A 18 -10.61 -0.74 37.38
C ILE A 18 -10.52 -1.28 38.79
N ASP A 19 -10.31 -0.40 39.78
CA ASP A 19 -10.27 -0.76 41.21
C ASP A 19 -11.38 -0.01 41.95
N GLU A 20 -12.35 -0.72 42.45
CA GLU A 20 -13.46 -0.19 43.26
C GLU A 20 -13.00 0.17 44.70
N LEU A 21 -11.92 0.96 44.82
CA LEU A 21 -11.53 1.57 46.08
C LEU A 21 -12.24 2.93 46.20
N SER A 22 -12.94 3.10 47.32
CA SER A 22 -13.79 4.23 47.65
C SER A 22 -13.22 5.60 47.30
N GLY A 23 -13.61 6.15 46.17
CA GLY A 23 -13.32 7.48 45.71
C GLY A 23 -14.41 7.99 44.77
N SER A 24 -14.73 9.27 44.82
CA SER A 24 -15.62 9.88 43.84
C SER A 24 -14.78 10.41 42.66
N VAL A 25 -15.11 9.98 41.43
CA VAL A 25 -14.55 10.55 40.20
C VAL A 25 -15.52 11.60 39.67
N GLN A 26 -15.08 12.84 39.57
CA GLN A 26 -15.83 13.90 38.89
C GLN A 26 -15.45 13.90 37.41
N LEU A 27 -16.43 13.72 36.54
CA LEU A 27 -16.27 13.87 35.10
C LEU A 27 -16.83 15.23 34.68
N MET A 28 -16.02 16.01 33.95
CA MET A 28 -16.48 17.25 33.36
C MET A 28 -17.39 16.98 32.18
N SER A 29 -18.51 17.70 32.10
CA SER A 29 -19.40 17.63 30.92
C SER A 29 -18.74 18.27 29.68
N SER A 30 -19.16 17.86 28.47
CA SER A 30 -18.77 18.52 27.22
C SER A 30 -19.14 20.00 27.18
N ASP A 31 -20.17 20.41 27.96
CA ASP A 31 -20.73 21.75 28.01
C ASP A 31 -20.17 22.59 29.16
N TRP A 32 -19.16 22.09 29.86
CA TRP A 32 -18.52 22.81 30.96
C TRP A 32 -17.77 24.05 30.43
N ASP A 33 -17.40 24.96 31.33
CA ASP A 33 -16.72 26.23 31.04
C ASP A 33 -15.54 26.04 30.03
N SER A 34 -15.45 26.91 29.04
CA SER A 34 -14.43 26.87 27.99
C SER A 34 -12.99 26.95 28.51
N SER A 35 -12.79 27.57 29.69
CA SER A 35 -11.48 27.67 30.36
C SER A 35 -10.95 26.29 30.84
N LEU A 36 -11.82 25.30 30.96
CA LEU A 36 -11.50 23.94 31.39
C LEU A 36 -11.66 22.92 30.25
N SER A 37 -11.57 23.35 28.99
CA SER A 37 -11.73 22.52 27.80
C SER A 37 -10.82 21.28 27.79
N ASP A 38 -9.63 21.35 28.40
CA ASP A 38 -8.67 20.24 28.45
C ASP A 38 -9.10 19.09 29.38
N TYR A 39 -10.04 19.37 30.30
CA TYR A 39 -10.60 18.36 31.20
C TYR A 39 -11.91 17.74 30.68
N ARG A 40 -12.40 18.19 29.53
CA ARG A 40 -13.59 17.59 28.92
C ARG A 40 -13.30 16.20 28.39
N PRO A 41 -14.27 15.27 28.41
CA PRO A 41 -14.10 13.97 27.78
C PRO A 41 -13.73 14.13 26.31
N LYS A 42 -12.62 13.52 25.93
CA LYS A 42 -12.15 13.47 24.53
C LYS A 42 -12.10 12.01 24.10
N ILE A 43 -12.60 11.73 22.90
CA ILE A 43 -12.38 10.46 22.23
C ILE A 43 -11.35 10.74 21.14
N GLU A 44 -10.16 10.20 21.31
CA GLU A 44 -9.14 10.22 20.27
C GLU A 44 -9.21 8.88 19.54
N ILE A 45 -9.51 8.91 18.25
CA ILE A 45 -9.59 7.72 17.42
C ILE A 45 -8.40 7.76 16.46
N SER A 46 -7.41 6.90 16.72
CA SER A 46 -6.37 6.62 15.76
C SER A 46 -6.87 5.54 14.82
N TYR A 47 -6.94 5.84 13.55
CA TYR A 47 -7.30 4.87 12.51
C TYR A 47 -6.19 4.76 11.48
N VAL A 48 -6.08 3.59 10.88
CA VAL A 48 -5.20 3.34 9.75
C VAL A 48 -6.03 3.50 8.49
N ASN A 49 -5.53 4.28 7.55
CA ASN A 49 -6.16 4.41 6.25
C ASN A 49 -5.79 3.18 5.40
N TYR A 50 -6.67 2.20 5.35
CA TYR A 50 -6.56 1.04 4.45
C TYR A 50 -7.02 1.46 3.06
N SER A 51 -6.12 2.04 2.30
CA SER A 51 -6.48 2.74 1.07
C SER A 51 -5.94 2.09 -0.19
N GLY A 52 -5.34 0.93 -0.08
CA GLY A 52 -4.83 0.17 -1.23
C GLY A 52 -5.86 -0.73 -1.89
N LEU A 53 -5.38 -1.75 -2.59
CA LEU A 53 -6.18 -2.77 -3.27
C LEU A 53 -6.45 -3.94 -2.32
N GLU A 54 -7.66 -3.99 -1.77
CA GLU A 54 -8.08 -5.02 -0.84
C GLU A 54 -9.29 -5.77 -1.38
N ASP A 55 -9.30 -7.08 -1.25
CA ASP A 55 -10.36 -7.97 -1.78
C ASP A 55 -11.75 -7.70 -1.20
N TYR A 56 -11.83 -7.05 -0.05
CA TYR A 56 -13.09 -6.70 0.61
C TYR A 56 -13.67 -5.35 0.18
N TRP A 57 -12.97 -4.58 -0.68
CA TRP A 57 -13.46 -3.35 -1.29
C TRP A 57 -13.92 -3.58 -2.73
N THR A 58 -14.81 -2.72 -3.21
CA THR A 58 -15.17 -2.62 -4.63
C THR A 58 -14.47 -1.45 -5.29
N TYR A 59 -14.16 -1.62 -6.57
CA TYR A 59 -13.41 -0.64 -7.36
C TYR A 59 -14.03 -0.43 -8.72
N HIS A 60 -14.07 0.84 -9.14
CA HIS A 60 -14.19 1.15 -10.55
C HIS A 60 -12.82 1.01 -11.21
N SER A 61 -12.66 -0.03 -12.03
CA SER A 61 -11.37 -0.37 -12.65
C SER A 61 -11.38 -0.06 -14.12
N GLN A 62 -10.26 0.52 -14.63
CA GLN A 62 -10.10 0.86 -16.03
C GLN A 62 -8.70 0.54 -16.54
N ASN A 63 -8.62 -0.27 -17.60
CA ASN A 63 -7.37 -0.60 -18.26
C ASN A 63 -7.02 0.48 -19.31
N ILE A 64 -5.78 0.99 -19.24
CA ILE A 64 -5.23 2.04 -20.11
C ILE A 64 -4.11 1.47 -20.98
N GLY A 65 -4.22 0.21 -21.35
CA GLY A 65 -3.21 -0.49 -22.13
C GLY A 65 -1.85 -0.53 -21.43
N ARG A 66 -0.77 -0.10 -22.11
CA ARG A 66 0.57 -0.12 -21.53
C ARG A 66 0.79 0.93 -20.44
N ALA A 67 -0.08 1.93 -20.33
CA ALA A 67 -0.01 2.89 -19.23
C ALA A 67 -0.43 2.27 -17.86
N GLY A 68 -1.10 1.12 -17.89
CA GLY A 68 -1.47 0.38 -16.69
C GLY A 68 -2.97 0.24 -16.50
N THR A 69 -3.36 -0.22 -15.31
CA THR A 69 -4.75 -0.32 -14.87
C THR A 69 -4.95 0.59 -13.67
N VAL A 70 -6.01 1.38 -13.72
CA VAL A 70 -6.41 2.23 -12.60
C VAL A 70 -7.58 1.59 -11.88
N HIS A 71 -7.57 1.69 -10.57
CA HIS A 71 -8.61 1.25 -9.66
C HIS A 71 -9.00 2.42 -8.76
N VAL A 72 -10.25 2.85 -8.81
CA VAL A 72 -10.79 3.85 -7.90
C VAL A 72 -11.70 3.16 -6.92
N ASN A 73 -11.38 3.29 -5.64
CA ASN A 73 -12.16 2.68 -4.56
C ASN A 73 -13.55 3.34 -4.49
N ASP A 74 -14.61 2.54 -4.60
CA ASP A 74 -16.00 3.04 -4.65
C ASP A 74 -16.45 3.65 -3.31
N TYR A 75 -15.78 3.32 -2.22
CA TYR A 75 -16.12 3.79 -0.88
C TYR A 75 -15.40 5.08 -0.49
N ASN A 76 -14.07 5.13 -0.66
CA ASN A 76 -13.25 6.26 -0.19
C ASN A 76 -12.68 7.12 -1.31
N GLY A 77 -12.89 6.73 -2.58
CA GLY A 77 -12.43 7.48 -3.76
C GLY A 77 -10.91 7.50 -3.95
N ASN A 78 -10.14 6.69 -3.23
CA ASN A 78 -8.71 6.57 -3.44
C ASN A 78 -8.42 5.96 -4.81
N LEU A 79 -7.41 6.50 -5.52
CA LEU A 79 -6.98 5.99 -6.81
C LEU A 79 -5.65 5.23 -6.66
N ILE A 80 -5.65 4.01 -7.18
CA ILE A 80 -4.47 3.18 -7.35
C ILE A 80 -4.24 2.98 -8.85
N LEU A 81 -3.00 3.18 -9.32
CA LEU A 81 -2.59 2.83 -10.68
C LEU A 81 -1.50 1.75 -10.61
N GLU A 82 -1.75 0.62 -11.25
CA GLU A 82 -0.75 -0.44 -11.41
C GLU A 82 -0.15 -0.36 -12.81
N HIS A 83 1.15 -0.09 -12.90
CA HIS A 83 1.92 -0.11 -14.14
C HIS A 83 2.88 -1.30 -14.15
N ARG A 84 2.66 -2.25 -15.07
CA ARG A 84 3.55 -3.40 -15.24
C ARG A 84 4.89 -2.96 -15.83
N VAL A 85 5.95 -3.19 -15.07
CA VAL A 85 7.33 -2.85 -15.45
C VAL A 85 7.94 -3.96 -16.30
N MET A 86 8.02 -5.16 -15.74
CA MET A 86 8.63 -6.34 -16.36
C MET A 86 8.01 -7.60 -15.82
N GLU A 87 8.07 -8.66 -16.63
CA GLU A 87 7.65 -9.99 -16.20
C GLU A 87 8.62 -11.06 -16.71
N THR A 88 8.68 -12.19 -16.00
CA THR A 88 9.26 -13.43 -16.49
C THR A 88 8.12 -14.42 -16.77
N SER A 89 8.32 -15.35 -17.68
CA SER A 89 7.30 -16.36 -18.02
C SER A 89 7.77 -17.74 -17.61
N GLY A 90 6.83 -18.66 -17.32
CA GLY A 90 7.13 -20.05 -17.01
C GLY A 90 6.40 -20.58 -15.77
N SER A 91 6.63 -21.85 -15.43
CA SER A 91 5.87 -22.59 -14.43
C SER A 91 6.43 -22.51 -13.00
N ARG A 92 7.65 -22.01 -12.83
CA ARG A 92 8.31 -21.94 -11.52
C ARG A 92 8.28 -20.51 -11.02
N MET A 93 7.18 -20.10 -10.40
CA MET A 93 7.01 -18.83 -9.71
C MET A 93 7.58 -17.64 -10.51
N PRO A 94 6.98 -17.30 -11.67
CA PRO A 94 7.44 -16.19 -12.49
C PRO A 94 7.34 -14.87 -11.71
N ALA A 95 8.24 -13.94 -11.98
CA ALA A 95 8.22 -12.61 -11.38
C ALA A 95 7.39 -11.66 -12.25
N GLU A 96 6.44 -10.96 -11.64
CA GLU A 96 5.75 -9.81 -12.22
C GLU A 96 6.13 -8.57 -11.42
N VAL A 97 6.88 -7.67 -12.04
CA VAL A 97 7.36 -6.43 -11.42
C VAL A 97 6.48 -5.28 -11.86
N SER A 98 5.87 -4.60 -10.91
CA SER A 98 4.95 -3.48 -11.14
C SER A 98 5.33 -2.27 -10.31
N LEU A 99 5.11 -1.08 -10.86
CA LEU A 99 5.03 0.18 -10.12
C LEU A 99 3.57 0.46 -9.77
N VAL A 100 3.32 0.74 -8.51
CA VAL A 100 1.98 1.03 -7.99
C VAL A 100 1.95 2.46 -7.47
N TYR A 101 1.09 3.29 -8.06
CA TYR A 101 0.79 4.64 -7.57
C TYR A 101 -0.39 4.60 -6.63
N ASN A 102 -0.30 5.35 -5.53
CA ASN A 102 -1.40 5.50 -4.57
C ASN A 102 -1.59 6.98 -4.24
N THR A 103 -2.81 7.52 -4.44
CA THR A 103 -3.08 8.93 -4.17
C THR A 103 -2.84 9.31 -2.72
N ASN A 104 -3.03 8.41 -1.77
CA ASN A 104 -2.76 8.67 -0.35
C ASN A 104 -1.27 8.81 -0.04
N ASP A 105 -0.40 8.25 -0.88
CA ASP A 105 1.07 8.34 -0.77
C ASP A 105 1.69 9.39 -1.70
N LYS A 106 0.89 10.24 -2.34
CA LYS A 106 1.28 11.14 -3.44
C LYS A 106 2.52 12.01 -3.20
N ASP A 107 2.89 12.27 -1.97
CA ASP A 107 4.06 13.08 -1.62
C ASP A 107 5.26 12.25 -1.15
N THR A 108 5.07 10.94 -0.92
CA THR A 108 6.12 10.02 -0.49
C THR A 108 6.93 9.56 -1.71
N ASN A 109 8.25 9.70 -1.66
CA ASN A 109 9.17 9.18 -2.66
C ASN A 109 10.17 8.21 -2.01
N ILE A 110 10.04 6.95 -2.34
CA ILE A 110 10.93 5.88 -1.87
C ILE A 110 11.83 5.34 -3.00
N GLY A 111 12.08 6.15 -4.04
CA GLY A 111 12.95 5.81 -5.16
C GLY A 111 12.23 5.40 -6.44
N TYR A 112 10.92 5.61 -6.51
CA TYR A 112 10.13 5.28 -7.72
C TYR A 112 9.31 6.46 -8.24
N GLY A 113 9.57 7.65 -7.72
CA GLY A 113 8.79 8.87 -7.91
C GLY A 113 7.71 9.03 -6.85
N LYS A 114 7.29 10.27 -6.61
CA LYS A 114 6.28 10.61 -5.60
C LYS A 114 4.97 9.86 -5.86
N GLY A 115 4.48 9.18 -4.85
CA GLY A 115 3.27 8.37 -4.89
C GLY A 115 3.45 6.96 -5.45
N PHE A 116 4.61 6.65 -6.06
CA PHE A 116 4.91 5.34 -6.60
C PHE A 116 5.75 4.49 -5.66
N ARG A 117 5.48 3.19 -5.68
CA ARG A 117 6.28 2.14 -5.06
C ARG A 117 6.43 0.95 -5.99
N LEU A 118 7.44 0.15 -5.77
CA LEU A 118 7.61 -1.14 -6.44
C LEU A 118 6.89 -2.21 -5.62
N ASN A 119 6.12 -3.08 -6.26
CA ASN A 119 5.37 -4.13 -5.58
C ASN A 119 6.24 -5.08 -4.71
N PHE A 120 7.53 -5.22 -5.02
CA PHE A 120 8.50 -5.96 -4.21
C PHE A 120 9.20 -5.13 -3.13
N HIS A 121 9.00 -3.81 -3.09
CA HIS A 121 9.56 -2.96 -2.04
C HIS A 121 8.63 -2.90 -0.84
N GLN A 122 8.40 -4.05 -0.22
CA GLN A 122 7.57 -4.21 0.97
C GLN A 122 8.46 -4.23 2.21
N ILE A 123 7.93 -3.73 3.32
CA ILE A 123 8.67 -3.62 4.56
C ILE A 123 7.80 -3.99 5.76
N ILE A 124 8.42 -4.66 6.74
CA ILE A 124 7.82 -4.90 8.06
C ILE A 124 8.66 -4.23 9.14
N HIS A 125 8.02 -3.58 10.10
CA HIS A 125 8.71 -2.98 11.22
C HIS A 125 7.89 -3.07 12.52
N LYS A 126 8.58 -3.07 13.64
CA LYS A 126 7.96 -3.00 14.96
C LYS A 126 7.44 -1.58 15.21
N LYS A 127 6.21 -1.45 15.70
CA LYS A 127 5.58 -0.17 16.06
C LYS A 127 4.98 -0.26 17.45
N SER A 128 5.06 0.83 18.22
CA SER A 128 4.36 0.95 19.49
C SER A 128 3.29 2.03 19.38
N ILE A 129 2.05 1.69 19.70
CA ILE A 129 0.89 2.59 19.65
C ILE A 129 0.17 2.48 20.99
N ALA A 130 0.06 3.57 21.72
CA ALA A 130 -0.57 3.62 23.04
C ALA A 130 -0.06 2.52 24.01
N GLY A 131 1.25 2.25 24.00
CA GLY A 131 1.88 1.24 24.83
C GLY A 131 1.78 -0.22 24.34
N ASN A 132 0.97 -0.49 23.33
CA ASN A 132 0.86 -1.80 22.72
C ASN A 132 1.89 -1.98 21.60
N VAL A 133 2.42 -3.19 21.47
CA VAL A 133 3.37 -3.55 20.42
C VAL A 133 2.63 -4.14 19.24
N TYR A 134 2.97 -3.66 18.06
CA TYR A 134 2.50 -4.13 16.76
C TYR A 134 3.67 -4.42 15.85
N TYR A 135 3.44 -5.25 14.83
CA TYR A 135 4.28 -5.28 13.64
C TYR A 135 3.46 -4.73 12.47
N ALA A 136 3.98 -3.69 11.83
CA ALA A 136 3.34 -3.03 10.70
C ALA A 136 4.01 -3.51 9.41
N HIS A 137 3.26 -4.16 8.53
CA HIS A 137 3.68 -4.56 7.20
C HIS A 137 3.10 -3.57 6.19
N THR A 138 3.97 -2.84 5.50
CA THR A 138 3.59 -2.03 4.34
C THR A 138 3.75 -2.91 3.10
N ASP A 139 2.67 -3.15 2.42
CA ASP A 139 2.59 -4.08 1.30
C ASP A 139 2.92 -3.46 -0.07
N ALA A 140 2.52 -4.15 -1.16
CA ALA A 140 2.83 -3.80 -2.54
C ALA A 140 2.25 -2.46 -3.00
N ASP A 141 1.12 -2.03 -2.47
CA ASP A 141 0.42 -0.79 -2.86
C ASP A 141 0.46 0.31 -1.79
N GLY A 142 1.14 0.04 -0.67
CA GLY A 142 1.32 0.96 0.43
C GLY A 142 0.33 0.81 1.57
N THR A 143 -0.59 -0.15 1.47
CA THR A 143 -1.47 -0.49 2.60
C THR A 143 -0.64 -1.00 3.77
N VAL A 144 -1.03 -0.59 4.98
CA VAL A 144 -0.35 -0.99 6.20
C VAL A 144 -1.21 -1.98 6.99
N HIS A 145 -0.74 -3.22 7.09
CA HIS A 145 -1.36 -4.28 7.87
C HIS A 145 -0.69 -4.40 9.23
N TYR A 146 -1.50 -4.42 10.28
CA TYR A 146 -0.99 -4.53 11.64
C TYR A 146 -1.17 -5.94 12.18
N PHE A 147 -0.10 -6.49 12.74
CA PHE A 147 -0.09 -7.77 13.45
C PHE A 147 -0.01 -7.52 14.95
N VAL A 148 -0.92 -8.17 15.69
CA VAL A 148 -0.97 -8.16 17.15
C VAL A 148 -0.76 -9.54 17.71
N GLU A 149 -0.19 -9.64 18.90
CA GLU A 149 -0.08 -10.92 19.61
C GLU A 149 -1.47 -11.33 20.13
N LYS A 150 -1.93 -12.50 19.72
CA LYS A 150 -3.21 -13.10 20.13
C LYS A 150 -2.98 -14.49 20.69
N GLU A 151 -3.74 -14.86 21.69
CA GLU A 151 -3.85 -16.24 22.17
C GLU A 151 -4.76 -17.00 21.21
N VAL A 152 -4.30 -18.14 20.73
CA VAL A 152 -5.03 -19.04 19.81
C VAL A 152 -4.97 -20.46 20.35
N GLU A 153 -6.04 -21.22 20.21
CA GLU A 153 -6.07 -22.65 20.53
C GLU A 153 -5.47 -23.46 19.37
N LYS A 154 -4.47 -24.28 19.69
CA LYS A 154 -3.79 -25.14 18.73
C LYS A 154 -3.48 -26.49 19.36
N ASP A 155 -4.06 -27.55 18.79
CA ASP A 155 -3.91 -28.92 19.27
C ASP A 155 -4.22 -29.08 20.79
N GLY A 156 -5.25 -28.37 21.27
CA GLY A 156 -5.68 -28.37 22.70
C GLY A 156 -4.78 -27.53 23.61
N ASN A 157 -3.86 -26.74 23.09
CA ASN A 157 -3.01 -25.85 23.87
C ASN A 157 -3.24 -24.38 23.44
N THR A 158 -3.25 -23.48 24.41
CA THR A 158 -3.25 -22.04 24.16
C THR A 158 -1.83 -21.60 23.81
N VAL A 159 -1.64 -21.07 22.60
CA VAL A 159 -0.36 -20.54 22.10
C VAL A 159 -0.51 -19.08 21.69
N LYS A 160 0.59 -18.32 21.71
CA LYS A 160 0.62 -16.93 21.24
C LYS A 160 1.10 -16.85 19.81
N GLU A 161 0.30 -16.22 18.96
CA GLU A 161 0.62 -15.96 17.58
C GLU A 161 0.42 -14.48 17.23
N TRP A 162 1.22 -13.97 16.31
CA TRP A 162 1.02 -12.63 15.74
C TRP A 162 0.05 -12.74 14.58
N LYS A 163 -1.17 -12.22 14.77
CA LYS A 163 -2.26 -12.25 13.79
C LYS A 163 -2.52 -10.86 13.23
N ASP A 164 -2.84 -10.81 11.95
CA ASP A 164 -3.27 -9.58 11.34
C ASP A 164 -4.61 -9.10 11.94
N GLU A 165 -4.82 -7.77 11.99
CA GLU A 165 -6.05 -7.15 12.49
C GLU A 165 -7.09 -6.90 11.40
N THR A 166 -6.72 -7.05 10.12
CA THR A 166 -7.56 -6.67 8.98
C THR A 166 -8.49 -7.79 8.51
N GLY A 167 -8.27 -9.01 8.98
CA GLY A 167 -9.07 -10.19 8.63
C GLY A 167 -8.62 -10.88 7.35
N LEU A 168 -7.37 -10.69 6.94
CA LEU A 168 -6.76 -11.39 5.79
C LEU A 168 -6.27 -12.80 6.14
N ASP A 169 -6.47 -13.26 7.39
CA ASP A 169 -5.99 -14.56 7.88
C ASP A 169 -4.46 -14.75 7.74
N LEU A 170 -3.71 -13.64 7.88
CA LEU A 170 -2.26 -13.67 7.87
C LEU A 170 -1.69 -13.92 9.25
N THR A 171 -0.61 -14.67 9.31
CA THR A 171 0.16 -14.93 10.55
C THR A 171 1.59 -14.46 10.36
N LEU A 172 2.10 -13.65 11.29
CA LEU A 172 3.50 -13.29 11.33
C LEU A 172 4.25 -14.24 12.26
N ILE A 173 5.21 -14.95 11.71
CA ILE A 173 6.16 -15.83 12.40
C ILE A 173 7.44 -15.03 12.64
N ARG A 174 7.93 -15.02 13.88
CA ARG A 174 9.16 -14.32 14.26
C ARG A 174 10.20 -15.30 14.79
N ASN A 175 11.36 -15.32 14.13
CA ASN A 175 12.53 -16.08 14.59
C ASN A 175 13.80 -15.25 14.39
N LEU A 176 14.06 -14.35 15.32
CA LEU A 176 15.17 -13.38 15.25
C LEU A 176 16.58 -14.02 15.27
N LYS A 177 16.68 -15.33 15.45
CA LYS A 177 17.95 -16.08 15.40
C LYS A 177 18.17 -16.78 14.06
N SER A 178 17.21 -16.69 13.14
CA SER A 178 17.26 -17.31 11.82
C SER A 178 17.68 -16.29 10.75
N GLU A 179 18.11 -16.80 9.60
CA GLU A 179 18.33 -15.97 8.39
C GLU A 179 17.02 -15.39 7.84
N GLU A 180 15.87 -15.90 8.31
CA GLU A 180 14.53 -15.47 7.95
C GLU A 180 13.78 -14.99 9.20
N PRO A 181 14.16 -13.82 9.77
CA PRO A 181 13.68 -13.37 11.09
C PRO A 181 12.21 -13.04 11.12
N TYR A 182 11.61 -12.68 9.99
CA TYR A 182 10.18 -12.39 9.87
C TYR A 182 9.60 -13.11 8.66
N THR A 183 8.52 -13.84 8.86
CA THR A 183 7.79 -14.53 7.80
C THR A 183 6.30 -14.25 7.97
N ILE A 184 5.66 -13.65 6.96
CA ILE A 184 4.20 -13.53 6.89
C ILE A 184 3.69 -14.71 6.07
N GLN A 185 2.79 -15.50 6.64
CA GLN A 185 2.22 -16.68 6.01
C GLN A 185 0.69 -16.57 5.94
N ASN A 186 0.11 -16.96 4.80
CA ASN A 186 -1.33 -17.10 4.65
C ASN A 186 -1.78 -18.53 4.99
N LYS A 187 -3.09 -18.75 5.04
CA LYS A 187 -3.71 -20.04 5.34
C LYS A 187 -3.36 -21.16 4.33
N ASP A 188 -3.00 -20.80 3.09
CA ASP A 188 -2.69 -21.74 2.03
C ASP A 188 -1.23 -22.21 2.08
N GLY A 189 -0.42 -21.65 2.99
CA GLY A 189 0.99 -21.99 3.16
C GLY A 189 1.95 -21.18 2.28
N ASN A 190 1.45 -20.20 1.52
CA ASN A 190 2.31 -19.24 0.83
C ASN A 190 2.88 -18.24 1.84
N SER A 191 4.10 -17.77 1.60
CA SER A 191 4.76 -16.89 2.57
C SER A 191 5.63 -15.82 1.93
N MET A 192 5.73 -14.70 2.65
CA MET A 192 6.65 -13.61 2.39
C MET A 192 7.70 -13.57 3.51
N VAL A 193 8.96 -13.49 3.14
CA VAL A 193 10.09 -13.54 4.06
C VAL A 193 10.81 -12.20 4.05
N PHE A 194 11.08 -11.66 5.25
CA PHE A 194 11.73 -10.37 5.41
C PHE A 194 13.04 -10.56 6.21
N ASN A 195 14.04 -9.74 5.87
CA ASN A 195 15.33 -9.73 6.56
C ASN A 195 15.23 -9.00 7.92
N GLU A 196 16.37 -8.92 8.63
CA GLU A 196 16.49 -8.27 9.94
C GLU A 196 16.12 -6.78 9.90
N SER A 197 16.41 -6.09 8.79
CA SER A 197 16.03 -4.70 8.56
C SER A 197 14.55 -4.54 8.14
N GLY A 198 13.81 -5.64 8.00
CA GLY A 198 12.39 -5.66 7.65
C GLY A 198 12.09 -5.62 6.16
N TYR A 199 13.07 -5.68 5.26
CA TYR A 199 12.83 -5.69 3.81
C TYR A 199 12.46 -7.08 3.30
N LEU A 200 11.50 -7.16 2.36
CA LEU A 200 11.10 -8.39 1.69
C LEU A 200 12.27 -8.99 0.90
N ILE A 201 12.71 -10.18 1.26
CA ILE A 201 13.82 -10.88 0.57
C ILE A 201 13.38 -12.10 -0.21
N ALA A 202 12.21 -12.65 0.07
CA ALA A 202 11.67 -13.78 -0.69
C ALA A 202 10.15 -13.88 -0.61
N VAL A 203 9.58 -14.45 -1.66
CA VAL A 203 8.21 -14.97 -1.69
C VAL A 203 8.28 -16.46 -1.96
N LYS A 204 7.56 -17.27 -1.20
CA LYS A 204 7.55 -18.74 -1.33
C LYS A 204 6.12 -19.22 -1.52
N ASP A 205 5.92 -20.17 -2.40
CA ASP A 205 4.67 -20.89 -2.49
C ASP A 205 4.67 -22.11 -1.54
N LYS A 206 3.51 -22.73 -1.37
CA LYS A 206 3.34 -23.94 -0.54
C LYS A 206 4.16 -25.14 -1.01
N ASN A 207 4.64 -25.15 -2.26
CA ASN A 207 5.42 -26.23 -2.85
C ASN A 207 6.94 -26.00 -2.71
N GLY A 208 7.35 -24.89 -2.08
CA GLY A 208 8.74 -24.55 -1.87
C GLY A 208 9.40 -23.84 -3.06
N ASN A 209 8.67 -23.48 -4.12
CA ASN A 209 9.21 -22.56 -5.12
C ASN A 209 9.47 -21.19 -4.47
N LYS A 210 10.56 -20.55 -4.87
CA LYS A 210 11.02 -19.32 -4.22
C LYS A 210 11.39 -18.28 -5.27
N LEU A 211 10.82 -17.11 -5.13
CA LEU A 211 11.28 -15.86 -5.75
C LEU A 211 12.12 -15.10 -4.73
N THR A 212 13.22 -14.48 -5.15
CA THR A 212 14.08 -13.71 -4.24
C THR A 212 14.25 -12.27 -4.67
N VAL A 213 14.42 -11.39 -3.69
CA VAL A 213 14.62 -9.95 -3.86
C VAL A 213 15.93 -9.56 -3.19
N SER A 214 16.81 -8.88 -3.91
CA SER A 214 18.06 -8.34 -3.36
C SER A 214 18.07 -6.82 -3.39
N TYR A 215 18.82 -6.23 -2.47
CA TYR A 215 18.87 -4.79 -2.25
C TYR A 215 20.29 -4.26 -2.35
N VAL A 216 20.41 -3.00 -2.78
CA VAL A 216 21.60 -2.17 -2.66
C VAL A 216 21.12 -0.81 -2.16
N ASN A 217 21.73 -0.27 -1.10
CA ASN A 217 21.37 1.02 -0.48
C ASN A 217 19.86 1.15 -0.21
N ASN A 218 19.25 0.10 0.37
CA ASN A 218 17.81 0.02 0.66
C ASN A 218 16.89 0.15 -0.59
N ARG A 219 17.43 -0.07 -1.80
CA ARG A 219 16.67 -0.13 -3.06
C ARG A 219 16.68 -1.55 -3.60
N VAL A 220 15.55 -1.99 -4.13
CA VAL A 220 15.44 -3.30 -4.79
C VAL A 220 16.37 -3.31 -6.01
N LYS A 221 17.34 -4.21 -6.03
CA LYS A 221 18.32 -4.31 -7.12
C LYS A 221 17.99 -5.40 -8.11
N ASN A 222 17.74 -6.62 -7.61
CA ASN A 222 17.38 -7.75 -8.47
C ASN A 222 16.15 -8.45 -7.92
N ILE A 223 15.32 -8.91 -8.83
CA ILE A 223 14.24 -9.86 -8.57
C ILE A 223 14.58 -11.13 -9.37
N THR A 224 14.80 -12.24 -8.64
CA THR A 224 15.12 -13.53 -9.23
C THR A 224 13.94 -14.45 -9.08
N ASP A 225 13.40 -14.95 -10.18
CA ASP A 225 12.25 -15.86 -10.16
C ASP A 225 12.65 -17.30 -9.76
N GLY A 226 11.68 -18.17 -9.60
CA GLY A 226 11.91 -19.57 -9.20
C GLY A 226 12.66 -20.42 -10.22
N ALA A 227 12.90 -19.93 -11.44
CA ALA A 227 13.72 -20.55 -12.47
C ALA A 227 15.15 -19.94 -12.54
N GLY A 228 15.48 -18.99 -11.67
CA GLY A 228 16.76 -18.32 -11.62
C GLY A 228 16.95 -17.18 -12.62
N ARG A 229 15.88 -16.70 -13.27
CA ARG A 229 15.94 -15.57 -14.20
C ARG A 229 15.87 -14.26 -13.44
N ILE A 230 16.71 -13.30 -13.83
CA ILE A 230 16.92 -12.07 -13.07
C ILE A 230 16.36 -10.86 -13.83
N ILE A 231 15.50 -10.10 -13.18
CA ILE A 231 15.15 -8.73 -13.55
C ILE A 231 16.03 -7.80 -12.71
N THR A 232 16.75 -6.89 -13.37
CA THR A 232 17.67 -5.95 -12.72
C THR A 232 17.11 -4.52 -12.79
N LEU A 233 17.16 -3.81 -11.68
CA LEU A 233 16.73 -2.42 -11.55
C LEU A 233 17.94 -1.50 -11.38
N ASN A 234 17.99 -0.40 -12.12
CA ASN A 234 19.05 0.60 -12.07
C ASN A 234 18.47 1.96 -11.71
N TYR A 235 19.17 2.67 -10.84
CA TYR A 235 18.75 3.95 -10.27
C TYR A 235 19.67 5.08 -10.73
N SER A 236 19.15 6.31 -10.77
CA SER A 236 19.98 7.51 -10.92
C SER A 236 20.79 7.73 -9.66
N LEU A 237 21.89 8.45 -9.79
CA LEU A 237 22.59 9.00 -8.62
C LEU A 237 21.93 10.34 -8.21
N GLY A 238 21.72 10.54 -6.94
CA GLY A 238 21.33 11.81 -6.36
C GLY A 238 22.52 12.79 -6.33
N SER A 239 22.26 14.02 -5.90
CA SER A 239 23.29 15.07 -5.77
C SER A 239 24.36 14.75 -4.73
N ASP A 240 24.05 13.87 -3.79
CA ASP A 240 24.91 13.36 -2.72
C ASP A 240 25.64 12.04 -3.10
N GLY A 241 25.40 11.53 -4.33
CA GLY A 241 25.93 10.26 -4.82
C GLY A 241 25.11 9.03 -4.40
N GLU A 242 24.06 9.20 -3.60
CA GLU A 242 23.14 8.13 -3.25
C GLU A 242 22.13 7.85 -4.39
N GLU A 243 21.62 6.61 -4.43
CA GLU A 243 20.61 6.23 -5.43
C GLU A 243 19.29 6.97 -5.20
N ALA A 244 18.82 7.71 -6.21
CA ALA A 244 17.61 8.55 -6.11
C ALA A 244 16.35 7.85 -6.66
N ASN A 245 16.19 7.78 -7.97
CA ASN A 245 15.00 7.21 -8.61
C ASN A 245 15.34 6.08 -9.58
N LEU A 246 14.43 5.11 -9.71
CA LEU A 246 14.51 4.06 -10.72
C LEU A 246 14.52 4.67 -12.12
N ILE A 247 15.60 4.47 -12.88
CA ILE A 247 15.71 4.98 -14.27
C ILE A 247 15.60 3.88 -15.31
N GLN A 248 15.84 2.63 -14.95
CA GLN A 248 15.82 1.53 -15.90
C GLN A 248 15.51 0.19 -15.23
N ALA A 249 14.69 -0.61 -15.88
CA ALA A 249 14.51 -2.03 -15.61
C ALA A 249 15.05 -2.85 -16.78
N VAL A 250 15.76 -3.93 -16.50
CA VAL A 250 16.40 -4.81 -17.49
C VAL A 250 15.87 -6.23 -17.31
N SER A 251 15.31 -6.80 -18.39
CA SER A 251 14.81 -8.20 -18.38
C SER A 251 15.95 -9.21 -18.42
N PRO A 252 15.70 -10.48 -18.15
CA PRO A 252 16.69 -11.55 -18.32
C PRO A 252 17.27 -11.67 -19.73
N SER A 253 16.50 -11.24 -20.75
CA SER A 253 16.94 -11.20 -22.17
C SER A 253 17.70 -9.94 -22.56
N GLY A 254 17.90 -9.00 -21.60
CA GLY A 254 18.58 -7.71 -21.84
C GLY A 254 17.70 -6.59 -22.39
N ASN A 255 16.40 -6.82 -22.57
CA ASN A 255 15.47 -5.76 -22.95
C ASN A 255 15.33 -4.72 -21.85
N LYS A 256 15.21 -3.45 -22.23
CA LYS A 256 15.24 -2.33 -21.29
C LYS A 256 13.95 -1.52 -21.36
N LYS A 257 13.41 -1.19 -20.19
CA LYS A 257 12.37 -0.19 -20.00
C LYS A 257 12.94 0.96 -19.19
N THR A 258 12.66 2.22 -19.56
CA THR A 258 13.24 3.40 -18.91
C THR A 258 12.19 4.33 -18.35
N PHE A 259 12.55 5.07 -17.32
CA PHE A 259 11.67 5.92 -16.52
C PHE A 259 12.22 7.34 -16.45
N ALA A 260 11.38 8.34 -16.69
CA ALA A 260 11.74 9.75 -16.60
C ALA A 260 10.82 10.50 -15.63
N TYR A 261 11.40 11.46 -14.93
CA TYR A 261 10.76 12.17 -13.83
C TYR A 261 10.83 13.69 -14.04
N THR A 262 9.80 14.38 -13.58
CA THR A 262 9.76 15.85 -13.48
C THR A 262 9.31 16.23 -12.09
N ALA A 263 10.05 17.09 -11.40
CA ALA A 263 9.78 17.51 -10.01
C ALA A 263 9.57 16.33 -9.04
N GLY A 264 10.33 15.23 -9.23
CA GLY A 264 10.25 14.00 -8.42
C GLY A 264 9.04 13.11 -8.73
N ARG A 265 8.25 13.39 -9.76
CA ARG A 265 7.11 12.58 -10.21
C ARG A 265 7.41 11.84 -11.49
N LEU A 266 7.00 10.59 -11.60
CA LEU A 266 7.13 9.78 -12.79
C LEU A 266 6.23 10.35 -13.90
N THR A 267 6.82 10.83 -15.01
CA THR A 267 6.08 11.44 -16.11
C THR A 267 6.09 10.62 -17.38
N THR A 268 7.11 9.79 -17.58
CA THR A 268 7.24 9.03 -18.83
C THR A 268 7.83 7.65 -18.53
N VAL A 269 7.22 6.63 -19.12
CA VAL A 269 7.83 5.30 -19.23
C VAL A 269 8.03 4.99 -20.70
N THR A 270 9.27 4.67 -21.08
CA THR A 270 9.61 4.21 -22.44
C THR A 270 9.75 2.71 -22.43
N ASP A 271 8.91 2.04 -23.19
CA ASP A 271 8.87 0.59 -23.30
C ASP A 271 10.02 0.02 -24.15
N ILE A 272 10.16 -1.29 -24.15
CA ILE A 272 11.25 -2.02 -24.87
C ILE A 272 11.29 -1.75 -26.39
N ASP A 273 10.16 -1.40 -26.99
CA ASP A 273 10.01 -1.04 -28.41
C ASP A 273 10.16 0.48 -28.68
N GLY A 274 10.58 1.27 -27.67
CA GLY A 274 10.78 2.71 -27.76
C GLY A 274 9.49 3.54 -27.66
N LYS A 275 8.33 2.91 -27.59
CA LYS A 275 7.05 3.60 -27.39
C LYS A 275 6.91 4.11 -25.97
N LYS A 276 6.17 5.21 -25.81
CA LYS A 276 6.07 5.92 -24.54
C LYS A 276 4.64 5.95 -24.03
N VAL A 277 4.50 5.84 -22.73
CA VAL A 277 3.29 6.19 -21.97
C VAL A 277 3.59 7.41 -21.10
N PHE A 278 2.55 8.20 -20.82
CA PHE A 278 2.72 9.48 -20.12
C PHE A 278 1.77 9.58 -18.93
N TYR A 279 2.27 10.23 -17.87
CA TYR A 279 1.52 10.56 -16.67
C TYR A 279 1.60 12.06 -16.43
N THR A 280 0.48 12.67 -16.08
CA THR A 280 0.43 14.08 -15.67
C THR A 280 -0.17 14.20 -14.27
N TYR A 281 0.11 15.32 -13.63
CA TYR A 281 -0.33 15.59 -12.26
C TYR A 281 -0.98 16.97 -12.20
N ASP A 282 -1.95 17.11 -11.29
CA ASP A 282 -2.58 18.39 -11.01
C ASP A 282 -1.71 19.28 -10.08
N SER A 283 -2.20 20.47 -9.76
CA SER A 283 -1.53 21.41 -8.86
C SER A 283 -1.37 20.89 -7.43
N ASN A 284 -2.20 19.93 -7.00
CA ASN A 284 -2.12 19.27 -5.69
C ASN A 284 -1.19 18.05 -5.72
N GLY A 285 -0.63 17.74 -6.89
CA GLY A 285 0.25 16.61 -7.09
C GLY A 285 -0.45 15.26 -7.22
N MET A 286 -1.77 15.23 -7.47
CA MET A 286 -2.53 14.04 -7.77
C MET A 286 -2.35 13.63 -9.22
N LEU A 287 -2.42 12.33 -9.53
CA LEU A 287 -2.41 11.83 -10.90
C LEU A 287 -3.60 12.40 -11.68
N ALA A 288 -3.33 13.31 -12.62
CA ALA A 288 -4.37 13.96 -13.41
C ALA A 288 -4.71 13.18 -14.68
N SER A 289 -3.74 12.49 -15.28
CA SER A 289 -3.99 11.60 -16.41
C SER A 289 -2.95 10.52 -16.58
N ALA A 290 -3.38 9.44 -17.25
CA ALA A 290 -2.50 8.41 -17.80
C ALA A 290 -2.82 8.25 -19.29
N GLU A 291 -1.78 8.20 -20.13
CA GLU A 291 -1.90 8.14 -21.60
C GLU A 291 -1.12 6.94 -22.14
N ASN A 292 -1.82 6.15 -22.96
CA ASN A 292 -1.25 4.98 -23.64
C ASN A 292 -0.51 5.37 -24.93
N ILE A 293 0.27 4.44 -25.45
CA ILE A 293 1.09 4.58 -26.68
C ILE A 293 0.34 4.99 -27.94
N ASN A 294 -0.97 4.82 -27.99
CA ASN A 294 -1.86 5.17 -29.12
C ASN A 294 -2.66 6.45 -28.89
N GLY A 295 -2.28 7.28 -27.92
CA GLY A 295 -2.99 8.53 -27.59
C GLY A 295 -4.29 8.34 -26.81
N TYR A 296 -4.70 7.09 -26.49
CA TYR A 296 -5.79 6.87 -25.58
C TYR A 296 -5.41 7.32 -24.17
N GLN A 297 -6.20 8.23 -23.61
CA GLN A 297 -5.93 8.88 -22.33
C GLN A 297 -7.13 8.78 -21.40
N VAL A 298 -6.87 8.58 -20.12
CA VAL A 298 -7.87 8.71 -19.08
C VAL A 298 -7.48 9.84 -18.15
N LYS A 299 -8.43 10.74 -17.87
CA LYS A 299 -8.26 11.90 -16.99
C LYS A 299 -9.08 11.76 -15.74
N TYR A 300 -8.49 12.21 -14.63
CA TYR A 300 -9.08 12.16 -13.30
C TYR A 300 -9.30 13.56 -12.76
N GLY A 301 -10.47 13.80 -12.20
CA GLY A 301 -10.77 15.01 -11.44
C GLY A 301 -11.00 14.63 -9.98
N TYR A 302 -10.63 15.52 -9.07
CA TYR A 302 -10.69 15.30 -7.63
C TYR A 302 -11.64 16.28 -6.95
N TYR A 303 -12.11 15.96 -5.75
CA TYR A 303 -12.87 16.88 -4.92
C TYR A 303 -11.95 17.99 -4.39
N THR A 304 -12.50 19.21 -4.29
CA THR A 304 -11.72 20.37 -3.83
C THR A 304 -11.42 20.30 -2.33
N GLU A 305 -12.41 19.88 -1.54
CA GLU A 305 -12.31 19.79 -0.08
C GLU A 305 -11.57 18.54 0.39
N GLU A 306 -11.60 17.49 -0.41
CA GLU A 306 -10.93 16.21 -0.16
C GLU A 306 -10.11 15.81 -1.40
N PRO A 307 -9.00 16.51 -1.66
CA PRO A 307 -8.30 16.43 -2.93
C PRO A 307 -7.65 15.06 -3.23
N HIS A 308 -7.63 14.15 -2.28
CA HIS A 308 -7.19 12.76 -2.48
C HIS A 308 -8.29 11.84 -3.03
N ARG A 309 -9.54 12.31 -3.12
CA ARG A 309 -10.70 11.52 -3.59
C ARG A 309 -11.07 11.86 -5.01
N VAL A 310 -11.19 10.83 -5.86
CA VAL A 310 -11.62 10.98 -7.25
C VAL A 310 -13.10 11.38 -7.31
N LYS A 311 -13.37 12.45 -8.04
CA LYS A 311 -14.71 12.97 -8.35
C LYS A 311 -15.20 12.57 -9.73
N SER A 312 -14.28 12.45 -10.70
CA SER A 312 -14.64 12.13 -12.07
C SER A 312 -13.54 11.39 -12.79
N ILE A 313 -13.94 10.54 -13.73
CA ILE A 313 -13.08 9.82 -14.65
C ILE A 313 -13.59 10.12 -16.06
N ALA A 314 -12.71 10.47 -17.00
CA ALA A 314 -13.07 10.75 -18.37
C ALA A 314 -12.05 10.15 -19.35
N GLU A 315 -12.55 9.42 -20.32
CA GLU A 315 -11.78 8.84 -21.42
C GLU A 315 -11.61 9.83 -22.56
N TYR A 316 -10.47 9.79 -23.22
CA TYR A 316 -10.16 10.57 -24.40
C TYR A 316 -9.47 9.68 -25.44
N GLY A 317 -9.89 9.79 -26.71
CA GLY A 317 -9.24 9.18 -27.86
C GLY A 317 -8.97 10.26 -28.90
N ASP A 318 -7.74 10.36 -29.43
CA ASP A 318 -7.30 11.36 -30.40
C ASP A 318 -7.68 12.81 -30.00
N GLY A 319 -7.58 13.12 -28.70
CA GLY A 319 -7.95 14.42 -28.16
C GLY A 319 -9.48 14.64 -27.98
N THR A 320 -10.31 13.72 -28.44
CA THR A 320 -11.77 13.80 -28.33
C THR A 320 -12.23 13.12 -27.05
N LYS A 321 -13.07 13.81 -26.26
CA LYS A 321 -13.68 13.25 -25.06
C LYS A 321 -14.65 12.13 -25.41
N GLY A 322 -14.43 10.94 -24.86
CA GLY A 322 -15.30 9.79 -24.96
C GLY A 322 -16.23 9.67 -23.76
N LYS A 323 -16.29 8.48 -23.14
CA LYS A 323 -17.09 8.22 -21.96
C LYS A 323 -16.59 8.99 -20.74
N SER A 324 -17.48 9.34 -19.84
CA SER A 324 -17.12 9.92 -18.55
C SER A 324 -18.04 9.40 -17.46
N LEU A 325 -17.47 9.22 -16.27
CA LEU A 325 -18.13 8.83 -15.04
C LEU A 325 -17.96 9.95 -14.02
N ALA A 326 -19.04 10.37 -13.38
CA ALA A 326 -19.00 11.20 -12.19
C ALA A 326 -19.20 10.29 -10.97
N MET A 327 -18.33 10.41 -10.00
CA MET A 327 -18.41 9.66 -8.75
C MET A 327 -18.99 10.58 -7.68
N THR A 328 -20.12 10.20 -7.09
CA THR A 328 -20.68 10.88 -5.93
C THR A 328 -20.43 10.00 -4.72
N LEU A 329 -19.49 10.40 -3.89
CA LEU A 329 -19.22 9.73 -2.63
C LEU A 329 -20.24 10.20 -1.60
N SER A 330 -21.00 9.26 -1.03
CA SER A 330 -21.85 9.55 0.11
C SER A 330 -20.97 9.82 1.33
N LEU A 331 -20.91 11.07 1.77
CA LEU A 331 -20.33 11.41 3.07
C LEU A 331 -21.33 10.92 4.13
N ILE A 332 -21.11 9.74 4.63
CA ILE A 332 -21.70 9.34 5.91
C ILE A 332 -20.91 10.14 6.95
N HIS A 333 -21.50 11.22 7.42
CA HIS A 333 -21.00 11.87 8.63
C HIS A 333 -21.16 10.89 9.77
N ILE A 334 -20.04 10.40 10.28
CA ILE A 334 -19.96 9.62 11.51
C ILE A 334 -19.92 10.58 12.68
#